data_0288f729f99c44331ecaa6a82a51d2e8
#
_entry.id   0288f729f99c44331ecaa6a82a51d2e8
#
_cell.length_a   1.000
_cell.length_b   1.000
_cell.length_c   1.000
_cell.angle_alpha   90.00
_cell.angle_beta   90.00
_cell.angle_gamma   90.00
#
_symmetry.space_group_name_H-M   'P 1'
#
loop_
_entity.id
_entity.type
_entity.pdbx_description
1 polymer ?
#
loop_
_entity_poly.entity_id
_entity_poly.type
_entity_poly.pdbx_seq_one_letter_code
_entity_poly.pdbx_strand_id
1 'polypeptide(L)'
;MNDAKDDRYGKCDIEFCKGGGCTAKLGAGALSRVLGMIPKCNADESLIVGYDSSDDAAVYRISPDTAMIHTLDFFPPMVEDPYTFGQIAAANALSDVFAMGGRVVTALNIVCFPEDMDLNVLGRIMQGGAEKVAEAGGMLAGGHSINDSDVKYGLSVTGMVHPDHIYRNDTAAAGDALVLTKKLGTGIICTAGRIGQASGSAMQEAIDSMTTLNRKAAEISRSFAVNACTDVTGFGLLGHLHEMMGGRLSCIIDAERVPVMESALQYADEFYITAAGQRNRNHVGTAVAFDGIPFGMEEVLFDPQTSGGLLLALDPAEAEAMAAEMRNAGLSAAVIGRVTEKGEHEITVRKSVLIEKQESLIVTFATTAMAMAMEKACREEGSPGRLIPVPGFISAGCGLAWCAAPGDESTVRGLMERKKIVWQEIRHDIF
;
A
#
# COMPACT_ATOMS: atom_id res chain seq x y z
N MET A 1 -0.99 38.67 -20.20
CA MET A 1 -2.33 38.74 -19.59
C MET A 1 -2.16 38.24 -18.19
N ASN A 2 -2.26 39.17 -17.22
CA ASN A 2 -2.08 38.87 -15.81
C ASN A 2 -3.31 38.11 -15.31
N ASP A 3 -3.11 36.87 -14.85
CA ASP A 3 -4.11 36.21 -14.02
C ASP A 3 -4.13 36.94 -12.67
N ALA A 4 -5.15 37.77 -12.49
CA ALA A 4 -5.47 38.38 -11.22
C ALA A 4 -5.90 37.25 -10.28
N LYS A 5 -5.02 36.86 -9.33
CA LYS A 5 -5.41 36.07 -8.17
C LYS A 5 -6.56 36.79 -7.49
N ASP A 6 -7.65 36.12 -7.28
CA ASP A 6 -8.84 36.58 -6.60
C ASP A 6 -8.49 36.85 -5.10
N ASP A 7 -8.10 38.09 -4.81
CA ASP A 7 -7.61 38.54 -3.52
C ASP A 7 -8.76 38.81 -2.53
N ARG A 8 -9.98 38.29 -2.78
CA ARG A 8 -11.18 38.55 -1.96
C ARG A 8 -11.15 37.88 -0.59
N TYR A 9 -10.23 36.95 -0.35
CA TYR A 9 -10.03 36.31 0.94
C TYR A 9 -8.59 36.53 1.35
N GLY A 10 -8.32 37.39 2.32
CA GLY A 10 -6.99 37.63 2.88
C GLY A 10 -6.32 36.27 3.22
N LYS A 11 -4.99 36.22 3.17
CA LYS A 11 -4.22 35.03 3.61
C LYS A 11 -4.60 34.70 5.04
N CYS A 12 -5.40 33.67 5.22
CA CYS A 12 -5.76 33.12 6.52
C CYS A 12 -5.04 31.76 6.62
N ASP A 13 -3.81 31.79 7.13
CA ASP A 13 -3.02 30.58 7.35
C ASP A 13 -3.48 29.92 8.64
N ILE A 14 -3.57 28.58 8.63
CA ILE A 14 -3.90 27.81 9.85
C ILE A 14 -2.61 27.62 10.64
N GLU A 15 -2.62 27.92 11.95
CA GLU A 15 -1.53 27.54 12.83
C GLU A 15 -1.47 26.02 13.02
N PHE A 16 -0.28 25.44 12.82
CA PHE A 16 -0.07 24.02 13.00
C PHE A 16 0.03 23.63 14.47
N CYS A 17 -0.74 22.62 14.89
CA CYS A 17 -0.50 21.96 16.17
C CYS A 17 0.73 21.05 16.09
N LYS A 18 1.15 20.45 17.23
CA LYS A 18 2.38 19.63 17.36
C LYS A 18 2.48 18.43 16.40
N GLY A 19 1.39 18.01 15.78
CA GLY A 19 1.33 16.94 14.77
C GLY A 19 0.12 17.17 13.87
N GLY A 20 0.23 16.89 12.55
CA GLY A 20 -0.84 17.02 11.56
C GLY A 20 -1.14 15.69 10.87
N GLY A 21 -2.37 15.57 10.34
CA GLY A 21 -2.78 14.35 9.62
C GLY A 21 -2.69 13.09 10.47
N CYS A 22 -2.46 11.96 9.82
CA CYS A 22 -2.34 10.65 10.47
C CYS A 22 -1.16 10.54 11.44
N THR A 23 -0.17 11.45 11.41
CA THR A 23 0.93 11.47 12.39
C THR A 23 0.45 11.81 13.80
N ALA A 24 -0.74 12.42 13.95
CA ALA A 24 -1.35 12.77 15.22
C ALA A 24 -2.10 11.59 15.89
N LYS A 25 -2.34 10.50 15.18
CA LYS A 25 -3.04 9.32 15.73
C LYS A 25 -2.24 8.68 16.87
N LEU A 26 -2.95 8.06 17.83
CA LEU A 26 -2.31 7.24 18.87
C LEU A 26 -1.59 6.05 18.19
N GLY A 27 -0.42 5.68 18.72
CA GLY A 27 0.28 4.50 18.23
C GLY A 27 -0.51 3.20 18.50
N ALA A 28 -0.42 2.22 17.59
CA ALA A 28 -1.18 0.97 17.63
C ALA A 28 -1.11 0.26 18.97
N GLY A 29 0.07 0.14 19.59
CA GLY A 29 0.25 -0.51 20.90
C GLY A 29 -0.44 0.21 22.06
N ALA A 30 -0.58 1.55 22.01
CA ALA A 30 -1.32 2.29 23.03
C ALA A 30 -2.82 2.12 22.84
N LEU A 31 -3.29 2.18 21.58
CA LEU A 31 -4.70 1.98 21.23
C LEU A 31 -5.17 0.56 21.60
N SER A 32 -4.44 -0.48 21.23
CA SER A 32 -4.75 -1.87 21.56
C SER A 32 -4.91 -2.10 23.06
N ARG A 33 -4.02 -1.47 23.89
CA ARG A 33 -4.11 -1.56 25.35
C ARG A 33 -5.41 -0.92 25.88
N VAL A 34 -5.81 0.23 25.34
CA VAL A 34 -7.05 0.91 25.75
C VAL A 34 -8.27 0.11 25.33
N LEU A 35 -8.30 -0.39 24.09
CA LEU A 35 -9.38 -1.22 23.58
C LEU A 35 -9.55 -2.52 24.37
N GLY A 36 -8.45 -3.12 24.85
CA GLY A 36 -8.46 -4.29 25.74
C GLY A 36 -9.09 -4.03 27.12
N MET A 37 -9.30 -2.77 27.52
CA MET A 37 -10.00 -2.40 28.76
C MET A 37 -11.52 -2.27 28.55
N ILE A 38 -11.99 -2.25 27.33
CA ILE A 38 -13.42 -2.13 27.01
C ILE A 38 -14.07 -3.50 27.23
N PRO A 39 -15.11 -3.61 28.10
CA PRO A 39 -15.83 -4.86 28.26
C PRO A 39 -16.44 -5.31 26.93
N LYS A 40 -16.21 -6.58 26.54
CA LYS A 40 -16.91 -7.15 25.38
C LYS A 40 -18.41 -7.21 25.70
N CYS A 41 -19.19 -6.42 24.97
CA CYS A 41 -20.66 -6.49 25.02
C CYS A 41 -21.13 -7.81 24.40
N ASN A 42 -22.39 -8.19 24.67
CA ASN A 42 -23.01 -9.37 24.07
C ASN A 42 -22.86 -9.31 22.56
N ALA A 43 -22.32 -10.38 21.97
CA ALA A 43 -22.16 -10.49 20.53
C ALA A 43 -23.56 -10.44 19.87
N ASP A 44 -23.76 -9.43 19.01
CA ASP A 44 -24.87 -9.41 18.07
C ASP A 44 -24.39 -10.06 16.78
N GLU A 45 -25.03 -11.12 16.33
CA GLU A 45 -24.68 -11.83 15.08
C GLU A 45 -24.78 -10.93 13.84
N SER A 46 -25.47 -9.80 13.95
CA SER A 46 -25.54 -8.79 12.90
C SER A 46 -24.27 -7.96 12.79
N LEU A 47 -23.43 -7.88 13.84
CA LEU A 47 -22.11 -7.22 13.78
C LEU A 47 -21.11 -8.17 13.11
N ILE A 48 -20.87 -7.95 11.81
CA ILE A 48 -19.98 -8.80 10.99
C ILE A 48 -18.51 -8.46 11.27
N VAL A 49 -18.19 -7.16 11.38
CA VAL A 49 -16.84 -6.64 11.68
C VAL A 49 -16.97 -5.63 12.81
N GLY A 50 -16.19 -5.79 13.85
CA GLY A 50 -16.12 -4.90 15.02
C GLY A 50 -14.69 -4.48 15.33
N TYR A 51 -14.51 -3.73 16.42
CA TYR A 51 -13.18 -3.19 16.82
C TYR A 51 -12.16 -4.24 17.23
N ASP A 52 -12.57 -5.48 17.46
CA ASP A 52 -11.70 -6.59 17.90
C ASP A 52 -10.96 -7.26 16.74
N SER A 53 -11.35 -7.00 15.49
CA SER A 53 -10.64 -7.46 14.29
C SER A 53 -9.55 -6.48 13.81
N SER A 54 -9.49 -5.26 14.37
CA SER A 54 -8.59 -4.18 13.91
C SER A 54 -8.73 -3.91 12.40
N ASP A 55 -9.96 -4.00 11.90
CA ASP A 55 -10.31 -3.71 10.51
C ASP A 55 -10.60 -2.21 10.32
N ASP A 56 -10.67 -1.73 9.07
CA ASP A 56 -10.77 -0.31 8.74
C ASP A 56 -12.09 0.32 9.21
N ALA A 57 -13.19 -0.45 9.22
CA ALA A 57 -14.49 0.05 9.66
C ALA A 57 -15.36 -1.05 10.33
N ALA A 58 -16.32 -0.61 11.13
CA ALA A 58 -17.38 -1.51 11.62
C ALA A 58 -18.37 -1.85 10.50
N VAL A 59 -18.79 -3.11 10.43
CA VAL A 59 -19.79 -3.58 9.47
C VAL A 59 -20.94 -4.29 10.18
N TYR A 60 -22.15 -3.76 9.99
CA TYR A 60 -23.37 -4.27 10.60
C TYR A 60 -24.39 -4.70 9.56
N ARG A 61 -24.88 -5.93 9.64
CA ARG A 61 -25.88 -6.49 8.72
C ARG A 61 -27.26 -5.86 8.96
N ILE A 62 -27.84 -5.28 7.92
CA ILE A 62 -29.20 -4.70 7.95
C ILE A 62 -30.21 -5.67 7.38
N SER A 63 -29.84 -6.41 6.32
CA SER A 63 -30.67 -7.41 5.65
C SER A 63 -29.79 -8.53 5.07
N PRO A 64 -30.35 -9.60 4.50
CA PRO A 64 -29.53 -10.65 3.87
C PRO A 64 -28.59 -10.18 2.77
N ASP A 65 -28.92 -9.10 2.09
CA ASP A 65 -28.21 -8.55 0.92
C ASP A 65 -27.57 -7.17 1.17
N THR A 66 -27.71 -6.64 2.40
CA THR A 66 -27.21 -5.28 2.71
C THR A 66 -26.56 -5.25 4.09
N ALA A 67 -25.32 -4.77 4.13
CA ALA A 67 -24.61 -4.42 5.34
C ALA A 67 -24.23 -2.93 5.32
N MET A 68 -24.28 -2.31 6.48
CA MET A 68 -23.86 -0.93 6.71
C MET A 68 -22.41 -0.91 7.16
N ILE A 69 -21.59 -0.09 6.51
CA ILE A 69 -20.24 0.24 6.94
C ILE A 69 -20.32 1.56 7.72
N HIS A 70 -19.66 1.63 8.86
CA HIS A 70 -19.62 2.83 9.68
C HIS A 70 -18.23 3.09 10.21
N THR A 71 -17.68 4.27 9.90
CA THR A 71 -16.36 4.71 10.33
C THR A 71 -16.36 6.18 10.71
N LEU A 72 -15.30 6.61 11.39
CA LEU A 72 -15.00 8.02 11.60
C LEU A 72 -13.49 8.26 11.66
N ASP A 73 -13.05 9.34 11.02
CA ASP A 73 -11.67 9.77 11.10
C ASP A 73 -11.59 11.30 11.10
N PHE A 74 -10.74 11.87 11.97
CA PHE A 74 -10.51 13.29 12.07
C PHE A 74 -9.12 13.58 12.65
N PHE A 75 -8.52 14.67 12.25
CA PHE A 75 -7.17 15.01 12.65
C PHE A 75 -6.89 16.51 12.49
N PRO A 76 -5.80 17.03 13.09
CA PRO A 76 -5.36 18.40 12.89
C PRO A 76 -4.71 18.62 11.52
N PRO A 77 -4.62 19.89 11.03
CA PRO A 77 -4.07 20.24 9.73
C PRO A 77 -2.62 19.81 9.53
N MET A 78 -2.28 19.43 8.27
CA MET A 78 -0.92 19.16 7.81
C MET A 78 -0.52 20.04 6.62
N VAL A 79 -1.47 20.80 6.08
CA VAL A 79 -1.27 21.79 5.01
C VAL A 79 -1.86 23.12 5.43
N GLU A 80 -1.35 24.22 4.87
CA GLU A 80 -1.75 25.59 5.27
C GLU A 80 -3.10 26.03 4.69
N ASP A 81 -3.40 25.59 3.44
CA ASP A 81 -4.67 25.97 2.81
C ASP A 81 -5.86 25.22 3.44
N PRO A 82 -6.83 25.95 4.01
CA PRO A 82 -7.98 25.34 4.69
C PRO A 82 -8.83 24.48 3.78
N TYR A 83 -9.01 24.86 2.52
CA TYR A 83 -9.81 24.11 1.56
C TYR A 83 -9.16 22.76 1.23
N THR A 84 -7.86 22.77 0.93
CA THR A 84 -7.07 21.56 0.69
C THR A 84 -7.04 20.65 1.92
N PHE A 85 -6.91 21.22 3.13
CA PHE A 85 -7.02 20.45 4.36
C PHE A 85 -8.37 19.73 4.48
N GLY A 86 -9.47 20.45 4.18
CA GLY A 86 -10.80 19.86 4.16
C GLY A 86 -10.93 18.70 3.18
N GLN A 87 -10.35 18.84 1.97
CA GLN A 87 -10.33 17.78 0.97
C GLN A 87 -9.55 16.54 1.45
N ILE A 88 -8.36 16.74 2.03
CA ILE A 88 -7.52 15.66 2.54
C ILE A 88 -8.21 14.90 3.68
N ALA A 89 -8.76 15.63 4.64
CA ALA A 89 -9.43 15.03 5.79
C ALA A 89 -10.66 14.21 5.38
N ALA A 90 -11.43 14.70 4.42
CA ALA A 90 -12.57 13.97 3.86
C ALA A 90 -12.11 12.76 3.05
N ALA A 91 -11.10 12.90 2.17
CA ALA A 91 -10.58 11.79 1.38
C ALA A 91 -10.08 10.64 2.27
N ASN A 92 -9.43 10.96 3.39
CA ASN A 92 -8.96 9.98 4.36
C ASN A 92 -10.14 9.26 5.05
N ALA A 93 -11.13 9.99 5.58
CA ALA A 93 -12.26 9.39 6.27
C ALA A 93 -13.19 8.56 5.36
N LEU A 94 -13.25 8.90 4.06
CA LEU A 94 -14.02 8.14 3.06
C LEU A 94 -13.33 6.84 2.64
N SER A 95 -12.02 6.75 2.87
CA SER A 95 -11.17 5.65 2.40
C SER A 95 -11.54 4.31 3.03
N ASP A 96 -11.86 4.28 4.33
CA ASP A 96 -12.24 3.07 5.05
C ASP A 96 -13.44 2.37 4.40
N VAL A 97 -14.42 3.15 3.90
CA VAL A 97 -15.58 2.58 3.19
C VAL A 97 -15.15 1.87 1.91
N PHE A 98 -14.16 2.42 1.20
CA PHE A 98 -13.63 1.82 -0.02
C PHE A 98 -12.75 0.60 0.29
N ALA A 99 -11.97 0.64 1.37
CA ALA A 99 -11.16 -0.48 1.83
C ALA A 99 -12.02 -1.70 2.21
N MET A 100 -13.22 -1.45 2.78
CA MET A 100 -14.21 -2.50 3.08
C MET A 100 -15.03 -2.98 1.86
N GLY A 101 -14.69 -2.56 0.63
CA GLY A 101 -15.40 -2.92 -0.61
C GLY A 101 -16.73 -2.18 -0.83
N GLY A 102 -17.06 -1.22 0.05
CA GLY A 102 -18.32 -0.51 0.07
C GLY A 102 -18.41 0.70 -0.88
N ARG A 103 -19.61 1.31 -0.88
CA ARG A 103 -19.86 2.62 -1.49
C ARG A 103 -20.32 3.60 -0.41
N VAL A 104 -19.87 4.85 -0.51
CA VAL A 104 -20.28 5.91 0.41
C VAL A 104 -21.77 6.26 0.19
N VAL A 105 -22.49 6.50 1.28
CA VAL A 105 -23.90 6.92 1.26
C VAL A 105 -24.07 8.31 1.87
N THR A 106 -23.64 8.49 3.13
CA THR A 106 -23.72 9.77 3.82
C THR A 106 -22.47 10.03 4.64
N ALA A 107 -22.20 11.30 4.92
CA ALA A 107 -21.17 11.74 5.84
C ALA A 107 -21.69 12.85 6.76
N LEU A 108 -21.15 12.90 7.98
CA LEU A 108 -21.38 13.95 8.98
C LEU A 108 -20.05 14.61 9.30
N ASN A 109 -19.99 15.95 9.33
CA ASN A 109 -18.80 16.69 9.73
C ASN A 109 -18.51 16.49 11.22
N ILE A 110 -17.23 16.33 11.56
CA ILE A 110 -16.67 16.42 12.91
C ILE A 110 -15.76 17.63 12.93
N VAL A 111 -16.07 18.61 13.76
CA VAL A 111 -15.38 19.92 13.78
C VAL A 111 -14.96 20.26 15.19
N CYS A 112 -13.66 20.49 15.40
CA CYS A 112 -13.12 21.22 16.55
C CYS A 112 -12.51 22.51 16.02
N PHE A 113 -12.94 23.69 16.54
CA PHE A 113 -12.53 24.98 15.97
C PHE A 113 -12.45 26.04 17.03
N PRO A 114 -11.38 26.90 17.08
CA PRO A 114 -11.26 27.97 18.02
C PRO A 114 -12.34 29.06 17.78
N GLU A 115 -12.97 29.52 18.87
CA GLU A 115 -14.07 30.50 18.82
C GLU A 115 -13.62 31.89 18.30
N ASP A 116 -12.36 32.23 18.51
CA ASP A 116 -11.74 33.49 18.11
C ASP A 116 -11.13 33.49 16.71
N MET A 117 -11.11 32.33 16.03
CA MET A 117 -10.60 32.21 14.67
C MET A 117 -11.65 32.65 13.64
N ASP A 118 -11.19 33.16 12.49
CA ASP A 118 -12.08 33.56 11.39
C ASP A 118 -12.92 32.39 10.86
N LEU A 119 -14.25 32.53 10.96
CA LEU A 119 -15.20 31.52 10.47
C LEU A 119 -15.11 31.27 8.96
N ASN A 120 -14.51 32.15 8.16
CA ASN A 120 -14.23 31.89 6.75
C ASN A 120 -13.24 30.72 6.57
N VAL A 121 -12.28 30.54 7.50
CA VAL A 121 -11.37 29.40 7.52
C VAL A 121 -12.17 28.10 7.68
N LEU A 122 -13.09 28.04 8.64
CA LEU A 122 -13.97 26.89 8.83
C LEU A 122 -14.83 26.63 7.60
N GLY A 123 -15.40 27.68 7.02
CA GLY A 123 -16.20 27.60 5.80
C GLY A 123 -15.43 26.96 4.64
N ARG A 124 -14.17 27.34 4.47
CA ARG A 124 -13.27 26.76 3.44
C ARG A 124 -12.95 25.29 3.71
N ILE A 125 -12.65 24.91 4.95
CA ILE A 125 -12.41 23.51 5.34
C ILE A 125 -13.64 22.66 4.98
N MET A 126 -14.82 23.08 5.43
CA MET A 126 -16.07 22.33 5.19
C MET A 126 -16.44 22.28 3.70
N GLN A 127 -16.12 23.31 2.91
CA GLN A 127 -16.32 23.32 1.46
C GLN A 127 -15.46 22.24 0.78
N GLY A 128 -14.17 22.15 1.13
CA GLY A 128 -13.27 21.11 0.60
C GLY A 128 -13.76 19.70 0.97
N GLY A 129 -14.22 19.51 2.21
CA GLY A 129 -14.79 18.24 2.66
C GLY A 129 -16.07 17.86 1.91
N ALA A 130 -16.99 18.81 1.75
CA ALA A 130 -18.26 18.59 1.04
C ALA A 130 -18.05 18.17 -0.42
N GLU A 131 -17.07 18.78 -1.09
CA GLU A 131 -16.73 18.44 -2.48
C GLU A 131 -16.24 16.97 -2.58
N LYS A 132 -15.37 16.52 -1.67
CA LYS A 132 -14.89 15.12 -1.67
C LYS A 132 -16.01 14.13 -1.35
N VAL A 133 -16.93 14.46 -0.46
CA VAL A 133 -18.12 13.63 -0.21
C VAL A 133 -18.96 13.48 -1.48
N ALA A 134 -19.19 14.58 -2.20
CA ALA A 134 -19.92 14.55 -3.47
C ALA A 134 -19.17 13.76 -4.56
N GLU A 135 -17.83 13.95 -4.67
CA GLU A 135 -16.96 13.18 -5.57
C GLU A 135 -17.01 11.68 -5.26
N ALA A 136 -17.09 11.30 -3.97
CA ALA A 136 -17.28 9.91 -3.53
C ALA A 136 -18.67 9.34 -3.87
N GLY A 137 -19.60 10.16 -4.34
CA GLY A 137 -20.99 9.78 -4.63
C GLY A 137 -21.90 9.75 -3.40
N GLY A 138 -21.44 10.31 -2.28
CA GLY A 138 -22.19 10.43 -1.04
C GLY A 138 -22.87 11.79 -0.86
N MET A 139 -23.59 11.93 0.24
CA MET A 139 -24.25 13.19 0.64
C MET A 139 -23.75 13.63 2.00
N LEU A 140 -23.35 14.89 2.11
CA LEU A 140 -23.07 15.51 3.41
C LEU A 140 -24.40 15.85 4.10
N ALA A 141 -24.67 15.18 5.24
CA ALA A 141 -26.00 15.20 5.87
C ALA A 141 -26.05 16.04 7.15
N GLY A 142 -24.95 16.69 7.54
CA GLY A 142 -24.88 17.51 8.75
C GLY A 142 -23.55 17.34 9.48
N GLY A 143 -23.59 17.35 10.82
CA GLY A 143 -22.39 17.16 11.63
C GLY A 143 -22.50 17.77 13.01
N HIS A 144 -21.38 17.82 13.74
CA HIS A 144 -21.26 18.42 15.05
C HIS A 144 -19.99 19.28 15.15
N SER A 145 -20.07 20.41 15.85
CA SER A 145 -18.94 21.29 16.08
C SER A 145 -18.79 21.63 17.56
N ILE A 146 -17.56 21.70 18.03
CA ILE A 146 -17.22 22.14 19.39
C ILE A 146 -16.15 23.22 19.34
N ASN A 147 -16.14 24.08 20.35
CA ASN A 147 -15.04 25.00 20.59
C ASN A 147 -13.84 24.22 21.15
N ASP A 148 -12.65 24.41 20.58
CA ASP A 148 -11.39 23.75 20.97
C ASP A 148 -10.24 24.74 20.72
N SER A 149 -9.12 24.58 21.41
CA SER A 149 -7.90 25.36 21.18
C SER A 149 -7.25 25.09 19.82
N ASP A 150 -7.51 23.93 19.22
CA ASP A 150 -6.88 23.49 17.98
C ASP A 150 -7.94 23.16 16.91
N VAL A 151 -7.63 23.51 15.66
CA VAL A 151 -8.44 23.06 14.53
C VAL A 151 -8.28 21.56 14.34
N LYS A 152 -9.40 20.82 14.33
CA LYS A 152 -9.48 19.43 13.91
C LYS A 152 -10.72 19.27 13.04
N TYR A 153 -10.57 18.52 11.95
CA TYR A 153 -11.66 18.26 11.03
C TYR A 153 -11.60 16.84 10.50
N GLY A 154 -12.74 16.29 10.23
CA GLY A 154 -12.94 15.00 9.58
C GLY A 154 -14.41 14.68 9.46
N LEU A 155 -14.68 13.40 9.20
CA LEU A 155 -16.03 12.92 8.93
C LEU A 155 -16.34 11.67 9.75
N SER A 156 -17.61 11.52 10.12
CA SER A 156 -18.21 10.22 10.37
C SER A 156 -18.90 9.78 9.08
N VAL A 157 -18.57 8.62 8.56
CA VAL A 157 -19.00 8.16 7.24
C VAL A 157 -19.84 6.90 7.37
N THR A 158 -20.96 6.87 6.65
CA THR A 158 -21.79 5.67 6.47
C THR A 158 -21.72 5.21 5.03
N GLY A 159 -21.34 3.94 4.84
CA GLY A 159 -21.32 3.24 3.57
C GLY A 159 -22.25 2.05 3.55
N MET A 160 -22.39 1.42 2.39
CA MET A 160 -23.13 0.17 2.21
C MET A 160 -22.31 -0.79 1.35
N VAL A 161 -22.44 -2.09 1.68
CA VAL A 161 -21.83 -3.20 0.95
C VAL A 161 -22.76 -4.41 0.98
N HIS A 162 -22.66 -5.32 -0.01
CA HIS A 162 -23.28 -6.63 0.11
C HIS A 162 -22.50 -7.49 1.10
N PRO A 163 -23.14 -8.24 2.03
CA PRO A 163 -22.44 -9.04 3.03
C PRO A 163 -21.40 -10.02 2.47
N ASP A 164 -21.65 -10.56 1.28
CA ASP A 164 -20.73 -11.51 0.62
C ASP A 164 -19.56 -10.80 -0.11
N HIS A 165 -19.56 -9.47 -0.17
CA HIS A 165 -18.53 -8.68 -0.88
C HIS A 165 -17.78 -7.74 0.06
N ILE A 166 -17.77 -8.04 1.35
CA ILE A 166 -16.99 -7.30 2.33
C ILE A 166 -15.53 -7.69 2.17
N TYR A 167 -14.67 -6.70 1.92
CA TYR A 167 -13.23 -6.88 2.06
C TYR A 167 -12.85 -6.80 3.54
N ARG A 168 -11.93 -7.65 3.96
CA ARG A 168 -11.36 -7.66 5.30
C ARG A 168 -9.85 -7.58 5.20
N ASN A 169 -9.22 -7.06 6.23
CA ASN A 169 -7.76 -6.97 6.27
C ASN A 169 -7.09 -8.29 6.66
N ASP A 170 -7.80 -9.21 7.33
CA ASP A 170 -7.28 -10.45 7.94
C ASP A 170 -7.53 -11.73 7.11
N THR A 171 -7.99 -11.63 5.87
CA THR A 171 -8.40 -12.76 5.02
C THR A 171 -7.40 -13.11 3.90
N ALA A 172 -6.22 -12.50 3.89
CA ALA A 172 -5.16 -12.88 2.96
C ALA A 172 -4.77 -14.36 3.08
N ALA A 173 -4.38 -14.96 1.96
CA ALA A 173 -3.96 -16.35 1.85
C ALA A 173 -2.51 -16.47 1.39
N ALA A 174 -1.82 -17.54 1.81
CA ALA A 174 -0.50 -17.84 1.29
C ALA A 174 -0.54 -18.07 -0.23
N GLY A 175 0.35 -17.41 -0.96
CA GLY A 175 0.36 -17.37 -2.42
C GLY A 175 -0.18 -16.08 -3.02
N ASP A 176 -0.98 -15.30 -2.29
CA ASP A 176 -1.51 -14.03 -2.78
C ASP A 176 -0.39 -13.05 -3.18
N ALA A 177 -0.61 -12.31 -4.25
CA ALA A 177 0.18 -11.13 -4.58
C ALA A 177 -0.37 -9.90 -3.82
N LEU A 178 0.53 -8.99 -3.47
CA LEU A 178 0.22 -7.74 -2.79
C LEU A 178 0.28 -6.58 -3.77
N VAL A 179 -0.80 -5.81 -3.88
CA VAL A 179 -0.90 -4.63 -4.77
C VAL A 179 -1.11 -3.38 -3.93
N LEU A 180 -0.28 -2.35 -4.15
CA LEU A 180 -0.41 -1.02 -3.53
C LEU A 180 -0.83 0.00 -4.58
N THR A 181 -1.81 0.86 -4.28
CA THR A 181 -2.48 1.71 -5.29
C THR A 181 -2.03 3.17 -5.33
N LYS A 182 -1.30 3.66 -4.32
CA LYS A 182 -0.73 5.00 -4.28
C LYS A 182 0.74 4.97 -3.87
N LYS A 183 1.48 6.03 -4.18
CA LYS A 183 2.87 6.20 -3.72
C LYS A 183 2.93 6.47 -2.21
N LEU A 184 4.02 6.00 -1.57
CA LEU A 184 4.35 6.29 -0.18
C LEU A 184 5.20 7.55 -0.05
N GLY A 185 5.18 8.17 1.15
CA GLY A 185 6.07 9.28 1.51
C GLY A 185 5.36 10.57 1.94
N THR A 186 4.03 10.58 2.06
CA THR A 186 3.26 11.78 2.41
C THR A 186 3.63 12.36 3.78
N GLY A 187 3.89 11.52 4.78
CA GLY A 187 4.25 11.97 6.13
C GLY A 187 5.61 12.64 6.19
N ILE A 188 6.61 12.06 5.53
CA ILE A 188 7.97 12.62 5.41
C ILE A 188 7.93 13.98 4.69
N ILE A 189 7.24 14.06 3.53
CA ILE A 189 7.13 15.29 2.76
C ILE A 189 6.42 16.39 3.56
N CYS A 190 5.29 16.09 4.22
CA CYS A 190 4.60 17.05 5.07
C CYS A 190 5.44 17.49 6.28
N THR A 191 6.28 16.58 6.82
CA THR A 191 7.21 16.92 7.91
C THR A 191 8.30 17.87 7.43
N ALA A 192 8.91 17.63 6.29
CA ALA A 192 9.87 18.54 5.65
C ALA A 192 9.20 19.89 5.29
N GLY A 193 7.95 19.85 4.78
CA GLY A 193 7.17 21.05 4.44
C GLY A 193 6.91 21.96 5.64
N ARG A 194 6.56 21.38 6.81
CA ARG A 194 6.30 22.13 8.04
C ARG A 194 7.49 22.97 8.51
N ILE A 195 8.71 22.54 8.23
CA ILE A 195 9.92 23.27 8.57
C ILE A 195 10.51 24.03 7.38
N GLY A 196 9.76 24.16 6.28
CA GLY A 196 10.15 24.93 5.09
C GLY A 196 11.25 24.28 4.24
N GLN A 197 11.47 22.97 4.38
CA GLN A 197 12.52 22.24 3.62
C GLN A 197 11.98 21.49 2.41
N ALA A 198 10.67 21.22 2.33
CA ALA A 198 10.10 20.60 1.17
C ALA A 198 9.97 21.57 -0.01
N SER A 199 10.30 21.10 -1.22
CA SER A 199 10.05 21.85 -2.45
C SER A 199 8.55 21.97 -2.72
N GLY A 200 8.14 23.04 -3.44
CA GLY A 200 6.74 23.22 -3.84
C GLY A 200 6.20 22.06 -4.68
N SER A 201 7.03 21.46 -5.53
CA SER A 201 6.65 20.30 -6.35
C SER A 201 6.45 19.04 -5.50
N ALA A 202 7.28 18.79 -4.49
CA ALA A 202 7.12 17.67 -3.58
C ALA A 202 5.84 17.81 -2.75
N MET A 203 5.57 19.01 -2.20
CA MET A 203 4.32 19.28 -1.49
C MET A 203 3.10 19.10 -2.38
N GLN A 204 3.16 19.55 -3.65
CA GLN A 204 2.05 19.39 -4.59
C GLN A 204 1.81 17.89 -4.90
N GLU A 205 2.86 17.08 -5.15
CA GLU A 205 2.73 15.64 -5.34
C GLU A 205 2.07 14.97 -4.14
N ALA A 206 2.46 15.33 -2.92
CA ALA A 206 1.86 14.81 -1.70
C ALA A 206 0.38 15.24 -1.56
N ILE A 207 0.04 16.50 -1.84
CA ILE A 207 -1.32 17.02 -1.81
C ILE A 207 -2.20 16.31 -2.84
N ASP A 208 -1.73 16.15 -4.07
CA ASP A 208 -2.46 15.45 -5.15
C ASP A 208 -2.76 14.00 -4.75
N SER A 209 -1.80 13.31 -4.16
CA SER A 209 -1.99 11.95 -3.64
C SER A 209 -3.00 11.92 -2.49
N MET A 210 -2.89 12.82 -1.51
CA MET A 210 -3.77 12.87 -0.33
C MET A 210 -5.21 13.26 -0.67
N THR A 211 -5.42 14.12 -1.69
CA THR A 211 -6.76 14.52 -2.14
C THR A 211 -7.40 13.53 -3.11
N THR A 212 -6.65 12.60 -3.68
CA THR A 212 -7.18 11.55 -4.56
C THR A 212 -7.95 10.51 -3.76
N LEU A 213 -9.24 10.27 -4.11
CA LEU A 213 -10.06 9.24 -3.48
C LEU A 213 -9.62 7.82 -3.87
N ASN A 214 -9.71 6.88 -2.94
CA ASN A 214 -9.54 5.45 -3.21
C ASN A 214 -10.73 4.82 -3.95
N ARG A 215 -11.76 5.60 -4.26
CA ARG A 215 -12.97 5.17 -4.99
C ARG A 215 -12.64 4.42 -6.27
N LYS A 216 -11.76 4.99 -7.13
CA LYS A 216 -11.45 4.39 -8.43
C LYS A 216 -10.73 3.05 -8.30
N ALA A 217 -9.81 2.94 -7.33
CA ALA A 217 -9.15 1.67 -7.02
C ALA A 217 -10.16 0.61 -6.55
N ALA A 218 -11.08 0.98 -5.65
CA ALA A 218 -12.13 0.09 -5.16
C ALA A 218 -13.14 -0.29 -6.25
N GLU A 219 -13.48 0.60 -7.18
CA GLU A 219 -14.35 0.28 -8.32
C GLU A 219 -13.71 -0.78 -9.25
N ILE A 220 -12.41 -0.62 -9.54
CA ILE A 220 -11.67 -1.58 -10.38
C ILE A 220 -11.52 -2.91 -9.65
N SER A 221 -11.15 -2.90 -8.36
CA SER A 221 -10.90 -4.13 -7.58
C SER A 221 -12.11 -5.07 -7.53
N ARG A 222 -13.33 -4.55 -7.62
CA ARG A 222 -14.57 -5.37 -7.63
C ARG A 222 -14.68 -6.32 -8.83
N SER A 223 -13.91 -6.11 -9.89
CA SER A 223 -13.88 -7.01 -11.05
C SER A 223 -12.91 -8.17 -10.89
N PHE A 224 -12.21 -8.26 -9.74
CA PHE A 224 -11.19 -9.25 -9.43
C PHE A 224 -11.52 -9.97 -8.12
N ALA A 225 -10.96 -11.17 -7.93
CA ALA A 225 -11.14 -11.95 -6.71
C ALA A 225 -10.18 -11.48 -5.60
N VAL A 226 -10.51 -10.36 -4.94
CA VAL A 226 -9.72 -9.80 -3.84
C VAL A 226 -9.97 -10.61 -2.56
N ASN A 227 -8.92 -11.16 -1.98
CA ASN A 227 -8.97 -11.94 -0.74
C ASN A 227 -8.90 -11.05 0.50
N ALA A 228 -8.04 -10.01 0.51
CA ALA A 228 -7.95 -9.06 1.61
C ALA A 228 -7.67 -7.65 1.10
N CYS A 229 -8.11 -6.65 1.87
CA CYS A 229 -7.88 -5.25 1.57
C CYS A 229 -7.80 -4.45 2.88
N THR A 230 -6.97 -3.40 2.89
CA THR A 230 -6.94 -2.31 3.86
C THR A 230 -6.45 -1.05 3.17
N ASP A 231 -6.66 0.13 3.74
CA ASP A 231 -5.97 1.33 3.29
C ASP A 231 -4.68 1.58 4.09
N VAL A 232 -3.67 2.12 3.43
CA VAL A 232 -2.38 2.39 4.08
C VAL A 232 -2.39 3.78 4.67
N THR A 233 -2.58 3.90 5.99
CA THR A 233 -2.68 5.16 6.70
C THR A 233 -1.63 5.32 7.82
N GLY A 234 -2.03 5.59 9.03
CA GLY A 234 -1.18 6.04 10.13
C GLY A 234 -0.09 5.07 10.59
N PHE A 235 -0.27 3.78 10.33
CA PHE A 235 0.72 2.75 10.71
C PHE A 235 1.78 2.48 9.64
N GLY A 236 1.68 3.15 8.48
CA GLY A 236 2.58 2.95 7.34
C GLY A 236 2.37 1.58 6.69
N LEU A 237 3.05 1.35 5.57
CA LEU A 237 2.88 0.08 4.84
C LEU A 237 3.21 -1.14 5.71
N LEU A 238 4.31 -1.11 6.46
CA LEU A 238 4.74 -2.27 7.26
C LEU A 238 3.85 -2.52 8.48
N GLY A 239 3.24 -1.47 9.04
CA GLY A 239 2.25 -1.62 10.12
C GLY A 239 0.97 -2.29 9.63
N HIS A 240 0.42 -1.85 8.49
CA HIS A 240 -0.79 -2.46 7.91
C HIS A 240 -0.53 -3.88 7.37
N LEU A 241 0.68 -4.16 6.83
CA LEU A 241 1.08 -5.54 6.52
C LEU A 241 1.16 -6.42 7.77
N HIS A 242 1.67 -5.88 8.89
CA HIS A 242 1.70 -6.60 10.17
C HIS A 242 0.28 -6.97 10.64
N GLU A 243 -0.69 -6.06 10.53
CA GLU A 243 -2.10 -6.33 10.81
C GLU A 243 -2.67 -7.38 9.85
N MET A 244 -2.42 -7.27 8.54
CA MET A 244 -2.91 -8.21 7.52
C MET A 244 -2.34 -9.62 7.70
N MET A 245 -1.06 -9.75 8.03
CA MET A 245 -0.44 -11.06 8.30
C MET A 245 -0.92 -11.67 9.62
N GLY A 246 -1.21 -10.84 10.63
CA GLY A 246 -1.83 -11.21 11.90
C GLY A 246 -1.13 -12.33 12.66
N GLY A 247 0.19 -12.48 12.52
CA GLY A 247 0.97 -13.56 13.12
C GLY A 247 0.70 -14.97 12.54
N ARG A 248 -0.19 -15.09 11.54
CA ARG A 248 -0.59 -16.35 10.90
C ARG A 248 0.21 -16.63 9.63
N LEU A 249 0.54 -15.60 8.89
CA LEU A 249 1.20 -15.61 7.59
C LEU A 249 2.49 -14.79 7.66
N SER A 250 3.24 -14.84 6.57
CA SER A 250 4.36 -13.95 6.30
C SER A 250 4.22 -13.32 4.92
N CYS A 251 4.99 -12.27 4.65
CA CYS A 251 5.06 -11.71 3.31
C CYS A 251 6.49 -11.30 2.93
N ILE A 252 6.72 -11.24 1.62
CA ILE A 252 7.97 -10.75 1.04
C ILE A 252 7.63 -9.52 0.21
N ILE A 253 8.28 -8.39 0.50
CA ILE A 253 8.13 -7.12 -0.20
C ILE A 253 9.37 -6.86 -1.05
N ASP A 254 9.15 -6.58 -2.33
CA ASP A 254 10.17 -6.17 -3.29
C ASP A 254 10.29 -4.64 -3.26
N ALA A 255 11.26 -4.12 -2.52
CA ALA A 255 11.40 -2.68 -2.25
C ALA A 255 11.44 -1.81 -3.52
N GLU A 256 12.08 -2.31 -4.59
CA GLU A 256 12.19 -1.59 -5.87
C GLU A 256 10.86 -1.51 -6.63
N ARG A 257 9.87 -2.33 -6.27
CA ARG A 257 8.53 -2.31 -6.86
C ARG A 257 7.53 -1.46 -6.07
N VAL A 258 7.88 -1.07 -4.85
CA VAL A 258 7.01 -0.20 -4.04
C VAL A 258 6.97 1.19 -4.66
N PRO A 259 5.80 1.71 -5.04
CA PRO A 259 5.69 3.07 -5.55
C PRO A 259 5.97 4.08 -4.43
N VAL A 260 6.96 4.94 -4.63
CA VAL A 260 7.38 5.96 -3.67
C VAL A 260 7.46 7.34 -4.33
N MET A 261 7.31 8.38 -3.56
CA MET A 261 7.61 9.75 -3.96
C MET A 261 9.13 9.94 -3.84
N GLU A 262 9.81 10.22 -4.95
CA GLU A 262 11.29 10.32 -4.95
C GLU A 262 11.82 11.33 -3.94
N SER A 263 11.13 12.46 -3.78
CA SER A 263 11.46 13.47 -2.78
C SER A 263 11.39 12.93 -1.34
N ALA A 264 10.52 11.97 -1.06
CA ALA A 264 10.43 11.37 0.28
C ALA A 264 11.67 10.55 0.62
N LEU A 265 12.24 9.81 -0.36
CA LEU A 265 13.50 9.08 -0.17
C LEU A 265 14.65 10.05 0.14
N GLN A 266 14.76 11.13 -0.64
CA GLN A 266 15.77 12.16 -0.41
C GLN A 266 15.63 12.79 0.98
N TYR A 267 14.42 13.20 1.37
CA TYR A 267 14.18 13.80 2.68
C TYR A 267 14.42 12.81 3.83
N ALA A 268 14.10 11.54 3.66
CA ALA A 268 14.40 10.51 4.64
C ALA A 268 15.92 10.33 4.83
N ASP A 269 16.71 10.32 3.75
CA ASP A 269 18.17 10.26 3.81
C ASP A 269 18.79 11.51 4.46
N GLU A 270 18.09 12.65 4.37
CA GLU A 270 18.43 13.91 5.08
C GLU A 270 17.86 13.94 6.52
N PHE A 271 17.32 12.84 7.03
CA PHE A 271 16.74 12.67 8.38
C PHE A 271 15.47 13.49 8.67
N TYR A 272 14.70 13.92 7.66
CA TYR A 272 13.37 14.48 7.85
C TYR A 272 12.33 13.37 8.05
N ILE A 273 12.54 12.56 9.08
CA ILE A 273 11.69 11.41 9.41
C ILE A 273 10.59 11.79 10.40
N THR A 274 9.53 10.99 10.43
CA THR A 274 8.37 11.24 11.29
C THR A 274 8.50 10.53 12.64
N ALA A 275 8.12 11.21 13.72
CA ALA A 275 8.04 10.56 15.03
C ALA A 275 7.02 9.41 15.04
N ALA A 276 6.00 9.47 14.19
CA ALA A 276 5.03 8.39 14.03
C ALA A 276 5.64 7.18 13.33
N GLY A 277 6.46 7.38 12.28
CA GLY A 277 7.23 6.29 11.65
C GLY A 277 8.12 5.55 12.63
N GLN A 278 8.79 6.29 13.54
CA GLN A 278 9.59 5.67 14.60
C GLN A 278 8.73 4.87 15.60
N ARG A 279 7.53 5.34 15.93
CA ARG A 279 6.58 4.55 16.75
C ARG A 279 6.12 3.31 16.02
N ASN A 280 5.85 3.39 14.72
CA ASN A 280 5.48 2.25 13.88
C ASN A 280 6.60 1.21 13.82
N ARG A 281 7.85 1.65 13.57
CA ARG A 281 9.05 0.79 13.61
C ARG A 281 9.19 0.06 14.95
N ASN A 282 9.03 0.77 16.05
CA ASN A 282 9.12 0.18 17.40
C ASN A 282 7.96 -0.80 17.69
N HIS A 283 6.78 -0.56 17.14
CA HIS A 283 5.61 -1.43 17.32
C HIS A 283 5.78 -2.75 16.58
N VAL A 284 6.17 -2.71 15.32
CA VAL A 284 6.38 -3.91 14.49
C VAL A 284 7.64 -4.66 14.93
N GLY A 285 8.68 -3.93 15.36
CA GLY A 285 9.88 -4.48 16.00
C GLY A 285 10.58 -5.54 15.15
N THR A 286 10.84 -6.71 15.75
CA THR A 286 11.57 -7.83 15.11
C THR A 286 10.73 -8.64 14.11
N ALA A 287 9.46 -8.32 13.92
CA ALA A 287 8.63 -8.99 12.93
C ALA A 287 9.07 -8.64 11.48
N VAL A 288 9.83 -7.54 11.29
CA VAL A 288 10.37 -7.13 9.99
C VAL A 288 11.86 -7.42 9.89
N ALA A 289 12.28 -8.03 8.78
CA ALA A 289 13.67 -8.16 8.36
C ALA A 289 13.92 -7.37 7.07
N PHE A 290 15.05 -6.66 7.02
CA PHE A 290 15.51 -5.91 5.83
C PHE A 290 16.76 -6.57 5.27
N ASP A 291 16.76 -6.85 3.96
CA ASP A 291 17.90 -7.43 3.25
C ASP A 291 18.46 -6.42 2.23
N GLY A 292 19.52 -5.72 2.64
CA GLY A 292 20.24 -4.76 1.80
C GLY A 292 19.43 -3.51 1.42
N ILE A 293 18.44 -3.10 2.22
CA ILE A 293 17.58 -1.95 1.96
C ILE A 293 18.25 -0.66 2.45
N PRO A 294 18.28 0.42 1.64
CA PRO A 294 18.80 1.71 2.08
C PRO A 294 17.93 2.33 3.19
N PHE A 295 18.58 3.12 4.08
CA PHE A 295 17.94 3.76 5.22
C PHE A 295 16.69 4.57 4.82
N GLY A 296 16.79 5.44 3.80
CA GLY A 296 15.64 6.25 3.37
C GLY A 296 14.44 5.40 2.96
N MET A 297 14.67 4.25 2.30
CA MET A 297 13.59 3.34 1.91
C MET A 297 12.98 2.65 3.14
N GLU A 298 13.78 2.21 4.12
CA GLU A 298 13.25 1.65 5.36
C GLU A 298 12.32 2.65 6.08
N GLU A 299 12.73 3.93 6.18
CA GLU A 299 11.94 4.98 6.82
C GLU A 299 10.63 5.27 6.05
N VAL A 300 10.66 5.29 4.71
CA VAL A 300 9.46 5.48 3.87
C VAL A 300 8.46 4.34 4.07
N LEU A 301 8.91 3.10 4.26
CA LEU A 301 8.03 1.95 4.49
C LEU A 301 7.31 2.01 5.85
N PHE A 302 7.89 2.66 6.86
CA PHE A 302 7.24 2.91 8.16
C PHE A 302 6.52 4.26 8.23
N ASP A 303 6.69 5.12 7.21
CA ASP A 303 6.13 6.47 7.23
C ASP A 303 4.60 6.45 7.27
N PRO A 304 3.95 7.16 8.21
CA PRO A 304 2.51 7.26 8.24
C PRO A 304 2.00 7.96 6.97
N GLN A 305 1.02 7.36 6.33
CA GLN A 305 0.38 7.95 5.17
C GLN A 305 -0.92 8.65 5.58
N THR A 306 -1.12 9.87 5.15
CA THR A 306 -2.43 10.52 5.24
C THR A 306 -3.15 10.29 3.93
N SER A 307 -4.35 9.73 3.98
CA SER A 307 -5.13 9.35 2.79
C SER A 307 -4.29 8.51 1.80
N GLY A 308 -3.62 7.47 2.28
CA GLY A 308 -2.80 6.58 1.46
C GLY A 308 -3.64 5.69 0.54
N GLY A 309 -2.97 4.80 -0.19
CA GLY A 309 -3.60 3.90 -1.15
C GLY A 309 -4.18 2.65 -0.50
N LEU A 310 -4.97 1.90 -1.27
CA LEU A 310 -5.39 0.55 -0.89
C LEU A 310 -4.21 -0.41 -1.02
N LEU A 311 -4.11 -1.33 -0.07
CA LEU A 311 -3.25 -2.50 -0.09
C LEU A 311 -4.17 -3.72 -0.26
N LEU A 312 -4.05 -4.40 -1.41
CA LEU A 312 -4.91 -5.52 -1.78
C LEU A 312 -4.09 -6.81 -1.88
N ALA A 313 -4.67 -7.91 -1.40
CA ALA A 313 -4.13 -9.25 -1.56
C ALA A 313 -5.06 -10.08 -2.45
N LEU A 314 -4.53 -10.70 -3.52
CA LEU A 314 -5.31 -11.47 -4.47
C LEU A 314 -4.45 -12.49 -5.24
N ASP A 315 -5.08 -13.35 -6.02
CA ASP A 315 -4.38 -14.33 -6.87
C ASP A 315 -3.32 -13.65 -7.75
N PRO A 316 -2.07 -14.14 -7.76
CA PRO A 316 -0.99 -13.62 -8.60
C PRO A 316 -1.32 -13.56 -10.10
N ALA A 317 -2.15 -14.48 -10.60
CA ALA A 317 -2.57 -14.51 -11.99
C ALA A 317 -3.41 -13.29 -12.40
N GLU A 318 -4.12 -12.66 -11.45
CA GLU A 318 -4.97 -11.50 -11.66
C GLU A 318 -4.30 -10.18 -11.25
N ALA A 319 -3.32 -10.23 -10.34
CA ALA A 319 -2.74 -9.05 -9.70
C ALA A 319 -2.12 -8.05 -10.69
N GLU A 320 -1.36 -8.51 -11.69
CA GLU A 320 -0.75 -7.60 -12.66
C GLU A 320 -1.80 -7.01 -13.63
N ALA A 321 -2.84 -7.77 -13.98
CA ALA A 321 -3.95 -7.27 -14.78
C ALA A 321 -4.71 -6.15 -14.05
N MET A 322 -5.02 -6.36 -12.76
CA MET A 322 -5.65 -5.35 -11.91
C MET A 322 -4.77 -4.09 -11.76
N ALA A 323 -3.47 -4.27 -11.46
CA ALA A 323 -2.54 -3.15 -11.34
C ALA A 323 -2.39 -2.38 -12.66
N ALA A 324 -2.39 -3.07 -13.81
CA ALA A 324 -2.34 -2.45 -15.14
C ALA A 324 -3.62 -1.65 -15.43
N GLU A 325 -4.81 -2.17 -15.11
CA GLU A 325 -6.06 -1.45 -15.26
C GLU A 325 -6.10 -0.19 -14.39
N MET A 326 -5.62 -0.29 -13.13
CA MET A 326 -5.49 0.86 -12.24
C MET A 326 -4.51 1.91 -12.79
N ARG A 327 -3.35 1.50 -13.33
CA ARG A 327 -2.39 2.42 -13.98
C ARG A 327 -3.00 3.12 -15.20
N ASN A 328 -3.75 2.40 -16.02
CA ASN A 328 -4.48 2.96 -17.16
C ASN A 328 -5.56 3.97 -16.73
N ALA A 329 -6.09 3.82 -15.53
CA ALA A 329 -7.01 4.77 -14.90
C ALA A 329 -6.29 5.94 -14.18
N GLY A 330 -4.96 6.05 -14.27
CA GLY A 330 -4.15 7.14 -13.71
C GLY A 330 -3.66 6.93 -12.28
N LEU A 331 -3.82 5.72 -11.71
CA LEU A 331 -3.35 5.40 -10.36
C LEU A 331 -1.89 4.90 -10.39
N SER A 332 -1.16 5.05 -9.28
CA SER A 332 0.22 4.57 -9.13
C SER A 332 0.29 3.11 -8.65
N ALA A 333 -0.56 2.25 -9.19
CA ALA A 333 -0.70 0.87 -8.74
C ALA A 333 0.48 -0.02 -9.15
N ALA A 334 0.97 -0.83 -8.21
CA ALA A 334 2.05 -1.78 -8.44
C ALA A 334 1.86 -3.06 -7.62
N VAL A 335 2.28 -4.20 -8.19
CA VAL A 335 2.46 -5.46 -7.44
C VAL A 335 3.77 -5.32 -6.67
N ILE A 336 3.70 -5.24 -5.34
CA ILE A 336 4.83 -4.91 -4.46
C ILE A 336 5.44 -6.12 -3.76
N GLY A 337 4.79 -7.28 -3.82
CA GLY A 337 5.25 -8.46 -3.10
C GLY A 337 4.24 -9.59 -3.13
N ARG A 338 4.42 -10.53 -2.22
CA ARG A 338 3.55 -11.70 -2.08
C ARG A 338 3.43 -12.17 -0.64
N VAL A 339 2.30 -12.77 -0.33
CA VAL A 339 2.03 -13.49 0.92
C VAL A 339 2.61 -14.89 0.86
N THR A 340 3.15 -15.38 1.97
CA THR A 340 3.72 -16.73 2.11
C THR A 340 3.18 -17.42 3.35
N GLU A 341 3.39 -18.73 3.45
CA GLU A 341 3.25 -19.44 4.71
C GLU A 341 4.15 -18.77 5.78
N LYS A 342 3.78 -18.94 7.05
CA LYS A 342 4.50 -18.35 8.17
C LYS A 342 5.97 -18.74 8.18
N GLY A 343 6.86 -17.75 8.05
CA GLY A 343 8.30 -17.86 8.07
C GLY A 343 8.92 -17.42 9.41
N GLU A 344 10.24 -17.25 9.42
CA GLU A 344 10.99 -16.75 10.57
C GLU A 344 10.61 -15.31 10.92
N HIS A 345 10.53 -14.45 9.89
CA HIS A 345 10.04 -13.08 10.00
C HIS A 345 8.66 -12.98 9.36
N GLU A 346 7.81 -12.16 9.93
CA GLU A 346 6.48 -11.93 9.39
C GLU A 346 6.54 -11.13 8.09
N ILE A 347 7.43 -10.14 8.03
CA ILE A 347 7.66 -9.33 6.83
C ILE A 347 9.15 -9.37 6.48
N THR A 348 9.47 -9.74 5.26
CA THR A 348 10.82 -9.64 4.72
C THR A 348 10.84 -8.62 3.59
N VAL A 349 11.59 -7.54 3.76
CA VAL A 349 11.79 -6.53 2.71
C VAL A 349 13.15 -6.75 2.08
N ARG A 350 13.19 -6.93 0.75
CA ARG A 350 14.43 -7.18 0.01
C ARG A 350 14.47 -6.35 -1.28
N LYS A 351 15.65 -6.19 -1.83
CA LYS A 351 15.77 -5.72 -3.22
C LYS A 351 15.13 -6.77 -4.13
N SER A 352 14.36 -6.30 -5.12
CA SER A 352 13.89 -7.18 -6.19
C SER A 352 15.11 -7.88 -6.80
N VAL A 353 15.17 -9.18 -6.61
CA VAL A 353 15.85 -10.00 -7.61
C VAL A 353 14.86 -10.01 -8.77
N LEU A 354 14.99 -9.06 -9.69
CA LEU A 354 14.32 -9.14 -10.98
C LEU A 354 14.85 -10.45 -11.63
N ILE A 355 14.17 -11.54 -11.37
CA ILE A 355 14.03 -12.57 -12.37
C ILE A 355 13.07 -11.94 -13.37
N GLU A 356 13.60 -11.10 -14.30
CA GLU A 356 12.90 -10.93 -15.56
C GLU A 356 12.61 -12.34 -16.02
N LYS A 357 11.33 -12.71 -16.06
CA LYS A 357 10.92 -13.95 -16.70
C LYS A 357 11.31 -13.79 -18.17
N GLN A 358 12.55 -14.12 -18.48
CA GLN A 358 13.06 -14.14 -19.85
C GLN A 358 12.83 -15.54 -20.39
N GLU A 359 12.30 -15.59 -21.61
CA GLU A 359 12.35 -16.83 -22.37
C GLU A 359 13.81 -17.29 -22.42
N SER A 360 14.07 -18.47 -21.92
CA SER A 360 15.41 -19.01 -21.80
C SER A 360 15.47 -20.40 -22.44
N LEU A 361 16.58 -20.65 -23.10
CA LEU A 361 16.92 -21.99 -23.57
C LEU A 361 17.35 -22.82 -22.36
N ILE A 362 16.66 -23.95 -22.12
CA ILE A 362 16.99 -24.89 -21.06
C ILE A 362 17.39 -26.24 -21.68
N VAL A 363 18.56 -26.70 -21.31
CA VAL A 363 19.06 -28.04 -21.69
C VAL A 363 19.16 -28.89 -20.44
N THR A 364 18.45 -30.00 -20.41
CA THR A 364 18.49 -30.95 -19.29
C THR A 364 19.40 -32.14 -19.59
N PHE A 365 19.94 -32.75 -18.54
CA PHE A 365 20.88 -33.86 -18.63
C PHE A 365 20.41 -35.04 -17.77
N ALA A 366 20.69 -36.26 -18.25
CA ALA A 366 20.37 -37.46 -17.50
C ALA A 366 21.29 -37.68 -16.28
N THR A 367 22.51 -37.12 -16.33
CA THR A 367 23.51 -37.27 -15.25
C THR A 367 24.23 -35.97 -14.96
N THR A 368 24.63 -35.77 -13.70
CA THR A 368 25.42 -34.64 -13.26
C THR A 368 26.76 -34.53 -14.01
N ALA A 369 27.35 -35.64 -14.39
CA ALA A 369 28.59 -35.69 -15.18
C ALA A 369 28.44 -34.99 -16.54
N MET A 370 27.29 -35.16 -17.23
CA MET A 370 27.02 -34.50 -18.51
C MET A 370 26.79 -32.98 -18.32
N ALA A 371 26.09 -32.60 -17.25
CA ALA A 371 25.91 -31.19 -16.91
C ALA A 371 27.25 -30.48 -16.62
N MET A 372 28.14 -31.12 -15.87
CA MET A 372 29.48 -30.61 -15.58
C MET A 372 30.39 -30.62 -16.83
N ALA A 373 30.24 -31.60 -17.72
CA ALA A 373 30.94 -31.59 -19.00
C ALA A 373 30.52 -30.41 -19.88
N MET A 374 29.22 -30.07 -19.86
CA MET A 374 28.70 -28.92 -20.56
C MET A 374 29.31 -27.60 -20.03
N GLU A 375 29.33 -27.42 -18.71
CA GLU A 375 29.94 -26.25 -18.07
C GLU A 375 31.41 -26.11 -18.46
N LYS A 376 32.17 -27.19 -18.39
CA LYS A 376 33.59 -27.21 -18.77
C LYS A 376 33.78 -26.82 -20.24
N ALA A 377 33.00 -27.44 -21.13
CA ALA A 377 33.10 -27.18 -22.58
C ALA A 377 32.75 -25.70 -22.92
N CYS A 378 31.71 -25.16 -22.29
CA CYS A 378 31.32 -23.75 -22.48
C CYS A 378 32.41 -22.80 -21.98
N ARG A 379 33.02 -23.09 -20.83
CA ARG A 379 34.12 -22.30 -20.29
C ARG A 379 35.37 -22.30 -21.18
N GLU A 380 35.69 -23.47 -21.78
CA GLU A 380 36.85 -23.64 -22.69
C GLU A 380 36.65 -22.92 -24.04
N GLU A 381 35.45 -22.94 -24.60
CA GLU A 381 35.15 -22.37 -25.92
C GLU A 381 34.47 -20.99 -25.87
N GLY A 382 34.23 -20.44 -24.66
CA GLY A 382 33.55 -19.14 -24.49
C GLY A 382 32.08 -19.15 -24.95
N SER A 383 31.41 -20.31 -24.91
CA SER A 383 30.02 -20.45 -25.32
C SER A 383 29.08 -19.86 -24.26
N PRO A 384 27.98 -19.23 -24.67
CA PRO A 384 27.07 -18.55 -23.75
C PRO A 384 26.25 -19.52 -22.86
N GLY A 385 25.88 -19.05 -21.66
CA GLY A 385 25.01 -19.77 -20.72
C GLY A 385 25.68 -20.09 -19.40
N ARG A 386 24.92 -20.75 -18.51
CA ARG A 386 25.37 -21.16 -17.17
C ARG A 386 24.60 -22.38 -16.67
N LEU A 387 25.22 -23.17 -15.75
CA LEU A 387 24.51 -24.20 -15.00
C LEU A 387 23.53 -23.53 -14.00
N ILE A 388 22.33 -24.10 -13.93
CA ILE A 388 21.29 -23.75 -12.95
C ILE A 388 20.72 -25.01 -12.30
N PRO A 389 20.14 -24.96 -11.11
CA PRO A 389 19.23 -26.01 -10.64
C PRO A 389 18.08 -26.18 -11.63
N VAL A 390 17.62 -27.40 -11.84
CA VAL A 390 16.46 -27.68 -12.71
C VAL A 390 15.25 -26.95 -12.17
N PRO A 391 14.56 -26.07 -12.94
CA PRO A 391 13.33 -25.44 -12.52
C PRO A 391 12.27 -26.46 -12.07
N GLY A 392 11.53 -26.17 -10.99
CA GLY A 392 10.63 -27.13 -10.34
C GLY A 392 9.50 -27.69 -11.23
N PHE A 393 9.20 -27.03 -12.36
CA PHE A 393 8.23 -27.48 -13.36
C PHE A 393 8.82 -28.40 -14.43
N ILE A 394 10.15 -28.70 -14.39
CA ILE A 394 10.84 -29.59 -15.29
C ILE A 394 11.31 -30.84 -14.51
N SER A 395 11.02 -32.04 -15.05
CA SER A 395 11.54 -33.26 -14.49
C SER A 395 12.84 -33.67 -15.22
N ALA A 396 13.96 -33.61 -14.53
CA ALA A 396 15.25 -34.04 -15.07
C ALA A 396 16.04 -34.86 -14.04
N GLY A 397 16.73 -35.90 -14.53
CA GLY A 397 17.34 -36.93 -13.68
C GLY A 397 18.50 -36.48 -12.80
N CYS A 398 19.20 -35.37 -13.13
CA CYS A 398 20.42 -34.97 -12.43
C CYS A 398 20.28 -33.72 -11.53
N GLY A 399 19.13 -33.09 -11.51
CA GLY A 399 18.89 -31.87 -10.72
C GLY A 399 19.60 -30.59 -11.23
N LEU A 400 20.35 -30.64 -12.35
CA LEU A 400 21.05 -29.56 -13.00
C LEU A 400 20.62 -29.38 -14.45
N ALA A 401 20.55 -28.15 -14.94
CA ALA A 401 20.27 -27.79 -16.32
C ALA A 401 21.24 -26.72 -16.81
N TRP A 402 21.45 -26.60 -18.11
CA TRP A 402 22.12 -25.48 -18.74
C TRP A 402 21.10 -24.44 -19.16
N CYS A 403 21.33 -23.19 -18.83
CA CYS A 403 20.48 -22.05 -19.20
C CYS A 403 21.26 -21.08 -20.08
N ALA A 404 20.70 -20.69 -21.22
CA ALA A 404 21.25 -19.72 -22.15
C ALA A 404 20.12 -18.84 -22.74
N ALA A 405 20.48 -17.82 -23.52
CA ALA A 405 19.47 -17.03 -24.23
C ALA A 405 18.84 -17.87 -25.39
N PRO A 406 17.56 -17.62 -25.74
CA PRO A 406 16.88 -18.37 -26.81
C PRO A 406 17.63 -18.37 -28.14
N GLY A 407 18.27 -17.24 -28.47
CA GLY A 407 19.06 -17.08 -29.70
C GLY A 407 20.35 -17.92 -29.76
N ASP A 408 20.80 -18.51 -28.65
CA ASP A 408 22.04 -19.27 -28.53
C ASP A 408 21.86 -20.76 -28.81
N GLU A 409 20.65 -21.23 -29.11
CA GLU A 409 20.36 -22.66 -29.27
C GLU A 409 21.30 -23.34 -30.28
N SER A 410 21.52 -22.75 -31.45
CA SER A 410 22.39 -23.29 -32.47
C SER A 410 23.84 -23.46 -32.01
N THR A 411 24.35 -22.47 -31.25
CA THR A 411 25.70 -22.47 -30.70
C THR A 411 25.86 -23.55 -29.62
N VAL A 412 24.91 -23.61 -28.69
CA VAL A 412 24.86 -24.58 -27.59
C VAL A 412 24.74 -25.99 -28.13
N ARG A 413 23.83 -26.24 -29.07
CA ARG A 413 23.64 -27.54 -29.73
C ARG A 413 24.89 -27.98 -30.47
N GLY A 414 25.48 -27.10 -31.28
CA GLY A 414 26.72 -27.39 -32.00
C GLY A 414 27.91 -27.73 -31.09
N LEU A 415 28.02 -27.06 -29.93
CA LEU A 415 29.03 -27.36 -28.92
C LEU A 415 28.82 -28.77 -28.33
N MET A 416 27.59 -29.12 -27.93
CA MET A 416 27.26 -30.42 -27.37
C MET A 416 27.56 -31.57 -28.35
N GLU A 417 27.24 -31.38 -29.65
CA GLU A 417 27.53 -32.36 -30.69
C GLU A 417 29.05 -32.54 -30.90
N ARG A 418 29.84 -31.49 -31.01
CA ARG A 418 31.30 -31.54 -31.14
C ARG A 418 31.97 -32.22 -29.95
N LYS A 419 31.51 -31.90 -28.72
CA LYS A 419 32.08 -32.44 -27.47
C LYS A 419 31.46 -33.80 -27.07
N LYS A 420 30.51 -34.33 -27.85
CA LYS A 420 29.77 -35.57 -27.56
C LYS A 420 29.08 -35.56 -26.19
N ILE A 421 28.53 -34.40 -25.79
CA ILE A 421 27.77 -34.28 -24.58
C ILE A 421 26.34 -34.71 -24.86
N VAL A 422 25.86 -35.70 -24.12
CA VAL A 422 24.50 -36.24 -24.27
C VAL A 422 23.55 -35.45 -23.40
N TRP A 423 22.52 -34.89 -24.01
CA TRP A 423 21.43 -34.15 -23.31
C TRP A 423 20.15 -34.98 -23.34
N GLN A 424 19.22 -34.63 -22.45
CA GLN A 424 17.92 -35.29 -22.33
C GLN A 424 16.84 -34.55 -23.14
N GLU A 425 16.74 -33.23 -22.92
CA GLU A 425 15.75 -32.35 -23.55
C GLU A 425 16.34 -30.96 -23.79
N ILE A 426 15.92 -30.30 -24.87
CA ILE A 426 16.14 -28.87 -25.11
C ILE A 426 14.76 -28.24 -25.26
N ARG A 427 14.50 -27.18 -24.49
CA ARG A 427 13.23 -26.50 -24.51
C ARG A 427 13.40 -25.00 -24.26
N HIS A 428 12.41 -24.23 -24.67
CA HIS A 428 12.29 -22.81 -24.41
C HIS A 428 11.19 -22.62 -23.36
N ASP A 429 11.53 -22.05 -22.23
CA ASP A 429 10.59 -21.76 -21.15
C ASP A 429 10.83 -20.38 -20.58
N ILE A 430 9.75 -19.79 -20.07
CA ILE A 430 9.76 -18.46 -19.39
C ILE A 430 9.82 -18.71 -17.88
N PHE A 431 10.89 -18.33 -17.21
CA PHE A 431 11.02 -18.49 -15.76
C PHE A 431 11.91 -17.41 -15.11
#